data_6e1ffe2261899c5b5b5aefc90c1923a4
#
_entry.id   6e1ffe2261899c5b5b5aefc90c1923a4
#
_cell.length_a   1.000
_cell.length_b   1.000
_cell.length_c   1.000
_cell.angle_alpha   90.00
_cell.angle_beta   90.00
_cell.angle_gamma   90.00
#
_symmetry.space_group_name_H-M   'P 1'
#
loop_
_entity.id
_entity.type
_entity.pdbx_description
1 polymer ?
#
loop_
_entity_poly.entity_id
_entity_poly.type
_entity_poly.pdbx_seq_one_letter_code
_entity_poly.pdbx_strand_id
1 'polypeptide(L)'
;MSGQILSLLAGMVRVAIPISFAALAGMLSERAGVINMGLEGIMLIGSFFAVVGSYVTGSAWMGLLFAALSGILMGLVLVTLTVGFKCEHVLAGVGINIFASGITIVLLEMIWGTKGKSGMVAGLGMLRVPVISKIPVIGDIIGTISPLFYILVLCVFLLWFLLYRTPAGLRILVIGENPEMAGTMGVNVYKMQYLCVMASGMLAAIGGAYLSIGDINMFSKDMVSGRGYIALSMVILGNWKPLWVALGGLVYGFAQSLQFRLQGVNIPPQMVQMLPYILTLVVLLFARKKSSAPAASGKHYYQKGE
;
A
#
# COMPACT_ATOMS: atom_id res chain seq x y z
N MET A 1 -10.21 1.71 -32.14
CA MET A 1 -9.88 2.76 -31.15
C MET A 1 -10.55 2.52 -29.79
N SER A 2 -11.82 2.15 -29.70
CA SER A 2 -12.52 1.89 -28.42
C SER A 2 -11.88 0.76 -27.59
N GLY A 3 -11.53 -0.37 -28.17
CA GLY A 3 -10.92 -1.49 -27.45
C GLY A 3 -9.51 -1.21 -26.88
N GLN A 4 -8.74 -0.35 -27.54
CA GLN A 4 -7.42 0.04 -27.05
C GLN A 4 -7.50 1.00 -25.84
N ILE A 5 -8.47 1.90 -25.83
CA ILE A 5 -8.71 2.79 -24.67
C ILE A 5 -9.22 1.97 -23.49
N LEU A 6 -10.14 1.03 -23.74
CA LEU A 6 -10.71 0.17 -22.71
C LEU A 6 -9.62 -0.68 -22.02
N SER A 7 -8.73 -1.31 -22.79
CA SER A 7 -7.63 -2.10 -22.21
C SER A 7 -6.60 -1.23 -21.47
N LEU A 8 -6.41 0.05 -21.85
CA LEU A 8 -5.59 1.00 -21.10
C LEU A 8 -6.22 1.33 -19.75
N LEU A 9 -7.52 1.60 -19.72
CA LEU A 9 -8.24 1.90 -18.48
C LEU A 9 -8.29 0.67 -17.54
N ALA A 10 -8.49 -0.54 -18.08
CA ALA A 10 -8.42 -1.76 -17.29
C ALA A 10 -7.01 -1.99 -16.72
N GLY A 11 -5.95 -1.76 -17.51
CA GLY A 11 -4.56 -1.79 -17.03
C GLY A 11 -4.28 -0.77 -15.95
N MET A 12 -4.78 0.47 -16.12
CA MET A 12 -4.68 1.54 -15.12
C MET A 12 -5.22 1.09 -13.76
N VAL A 13 -6.42 0.50 -13.72
CA VAL A 13 -7.04 0.06 -12.47
C VAL A 13 -6.23 -1.08 -11.83
N ARG A 14 -5.78 -2.06 -12.61
CA ARG A 14 -4.97 -3.19 -12.10
C ARG A 14 -3.69 -2.73 -11.42
N VAL A 15 -2.96 -1.82 -12.05
CA VAL A 15 -1.71 -1.28 -11.51
C VAL A 15 -1.95 -0.37 -10.30
N ALA A 16 -3.08 0.34 -10.26
CA ALA A 16 -3.42 1.24 -9.16
C ALA A 16 -3.71 0.49 -7.85
N ILE A 17 -4.24 -0.74 -7.89
CA ILE A 17 -4.67 -1.49 -6.70
C ILE A 17 -3.57 -1.59 -5.63
N PRO A 18 -2.38 -2.17 -5.91
CA PRO A 18 -1.36 -2.38 -4.88
C PRO A 18 -0.80 -1.05 -4.34
N ILE A 19 -0.67 -0.06 -5.20
CA ILE A 19 -0.16 1.26 -4.83
C ILE A 19 -1.17 2.00 -3.96
N SER A 20 -2.47 1.92 -4.28
CA SER A 20 -3.52 2.54 -3.47
C SER A 20 -3.62 1.92 -2.08
N PHE A 21 -3.47 0.59 -1.93
CA PHE A 21 -3.39 -0.05 -0.62
C PHE A 21 -2.21 0.45 0.19
N ALA A 22 -1.01 0.51 -0.40
CA ALA A 22 0.18 1.00 0.26
C ALA A 22 0.08 2.50 0.59
N ALA A 23 -0.54 3.30 -0.28
CA ALA A 23 -0.75 4.72 -0.03
C ALA A 23 -1.77 4.96 1.11
N LEU A 24 -2.86 4.18 1.16
CA LEU A 24 -3.80 4.22 2.30
C LEU A 24 -3.13 3.78 3.60
N ALA A 25 -2.23 2.80 3.54
CA ALA A 25 -1.41 2.37 4.67
C ALA A 25 -0.53 3.50 5.19
N GLY A 26 0.25 4.14 4.32
CA GLY A 26 1.09 5.28 4.67
C GLY A 26 0.28 6.45 5.22
N MET A 27 -0.83 6.78 4.57
CA MET A 27 -1.75 7.82 5.04
C MET A 27 -2.25 7.57 6.47
N LEU A 28 -2.68 6.35 6.79
CA LEU A 28 -3.20 6.00 8.11
C LEU A 28 -2.13 6.14 9.20
N SER A 29 -0.92 5.67 8.92
CA SER A 29 0.22 5.80 9.82
C SER A 29 0.60 7.26 10.05
N GLU A 30 0.69 8.06 8.99
CA GLU A 30 1.07 9.48 9.09
C GLU A 30 -0.01 10.33 9.76
N ARG A 31 -1.30 9.98 9.61
CA ARG A 31 -2.39 10.62 10.37
C ARG A 31 -2.31 10.36 11.88
N ALA A 32 -1.63 9.30 12.31
CA ALA A 32 -1.33 9.04 13.71
C ALA A 32 0.04 9.62 14.16
N GLY A 33 0.72 10.38 13.29
CA GLY A 33 2.01 11.02 13.57
C GLY A 33 3.23 10.16 13.29
N VAL A 34 3.09 8.93 12.77
CA VAL A 34 4.19 8.01 12.51
C VAL A 34 4.42 7.87 11.01
N ILE A 35 5.60 8.26 10.51
CA ILE A 35 5.95 8.07 9.10
C ILE A 35 6.35 6.60 8.88
N ASN A 36 5.70 5.94 7.93
CA ASN A 36 6.00 4.56 7.57
C ASN A 36 6.86 4.49 6.30
N MET A 37 8.18 4.60 6.46
CA MET A 37 9.13 4.40 5.34
C MET A 37 9.38 2.92 5.02
N GLY A 38 8.85 2.00 5.83
CA GLY A 38 8.96 0.55 5.66
C GLY A 38 7.91 -0.07 4.72
N LEU A 39 7.09 0.74 4.05
CA LEU A 39 6.00 0.24 3.19
C LEU A 39 6.49 -0.74 2.12
N GLU A 40 7.64 -0.49 1.51
CA GLU A 40 8.24 -1.36 0.50
C GLU A 40 8.51 -2.77 1.05
N GLY A 41 9.18 -2.85 2.20
CA GLY A 41 9.51 -4.12 2.86
C GLY A 41 8.26 -4.82 3.39
N ILE A 42 7.30 -4.07 3.94
CA ILE A 42 6.04 -4.65 4.44
C ILE A 42 5.22 -5.24 3.28
N MET A 43 5.16 -4.56 2.13
CA MET A 43 4.55 -5.11 0.92
C MET A 43 5.26 -6.38 0.45
N LEU A 44 6.61 -6.39 0.47
CA LEU A 44 7.40 -7.54 0.05
C LEU A 44 7.17 -8.76 0.95
N ILE A 45 7.16 -8.57 2.27
CA ILE A 45 6.82 -9.62 3.24
C ILE A 45 5.38 -10.09 3.04
N GLY A 46 4.44 -9.16 2.86
CA GLY A 46 3.04 -9.50 2.58
C GLY A 46 2.88 -10.33 1.31
N SER A 47 3.59 -9.98 0.23
CA SER A 47 3.56 -10.75 -1.02
C SER A 47 4.14 -12.16 -0.85
N PHE A 48 5.21 -12.31 -0.06
CA PHE A 48 5.83 -13.59 0.23
C PHE A 48 4.91 -14.49 1.07
N PHE A 49 4.42 -13.99 2.20
CA PHE A 49 3.56 -14.76 3.09
C PHE A 49 2.19 -15.07 2.47
N ALA A 50 1.70 -14.24 1.53
CA ALA A 50 0.54 -14.57 0.71
C ALA A 50 0.76 -15.86 -0.10
N VAL A 51 1.92 -15.98 -0.73
CA VAL A 51 2.29 -17.17 -1.51
C VAL A 51 2.52 -18.37 -0.61
N VAL A 52 3.22 -18.22 0.51
CA VAL A 52 3.42 -19.30 1.49
C VAL A 52 2.07 -19.81 2.02
N GLY A 53 1.18 -18.90 2.43
CA GLY A 53 -0.15 -19.27 2.92
C GLY A 53 -0.98 -20.00 1.85
N SER A 54 -0.94 -19.53 0.59
CA SER A 54 -1.62 -20.19 -0.51
C SER A 54 -0.99 -21.54 -0.85
N TYR A 55 0.34 -21.68 -0.77
CA TYR A 55 1.06 -22.93 -1.02
C TYR A 55 0.71 -24.01 0.01
N VAL A 56 0.72 -23.66 1.30
CA VAL A 56 0.47 -24.61 2.40
C VAL A 56 -0.98 -25.04 2.47
N THR A 57 -1.92 -24.13 2.21
CA THR A 57 -3.35 -24.38 2.39
C THR A 57 -4.10 -24.71 1.10
N GLY A 58 -3.50 -24.47 -0.06
CA GLY A 58 -4.14 -24.59 -1.37
C GLY A 58 -5.22 -23.51 -1.63
N SER A 59 -5.36 -22.51 -0.74
CA SER A 59 -6.38 -21.47 -0.84
C SER A 59 -5.76 -20.07 -0.87
N ALA A 60 -6.07 -19.28 -1.90
CA ALA A 60 -5.61 -17.90 -2.01
C ALA A 60 -6.18 -16.98 -0.92
N TRP A 61 -7.39 -17.26 -0.40
CA TRP A 61 -7.97 -16.49 0.70
C TRP A 61 -7.21 -16.67 2.01
N MET A 62 -6.74 -17.89 2.29
CA MET A 62 -5.84 -18.13 3.41
C MET A 62 -4.49 -17.44 3.18
N GLY A 63 -3.99 -17.42 1.93
CA GLY A 63 -2.82 -16.62 1.57
C GLY A 63 -2.98 -15.14 1.91
N LEU A 64 -4.15 -14.56 1.62
CA LEU A 64 -4.45 -13.18 1.97
C LEU A 64 -4.46 -12.95 3.50
N LEU A 65 -4.97 -13.91 4.27
CA LEU A 65 -4.97 -13.85 5.73
C LEU A 65 -3.53 -13.90 6.28
N PHE A 66 -2.68 -14.78 5.75
CA PHE A 66 -1.26 -14.84 6.12
C PHE A 66 -0.53 -13.52 5.79
N ALA A 67 -0.82 -12.92 4.65
CA ALA A 67 -0.30 -11.61 4.30
C ALA A 67 -0.73 -10.53 5.31
N ALA A 68 -2.02 -10.49 5.66
CA ALA A 68 -2.54 -9.53 6.63
C ALA A 68 -1.88 -9.67 8.00
N LEU A 69 -1.73 -10.90 8.50
CA LEU A 69 -1.05 -11.19 9.77
C LEU A 69 0.43 -10.81 9.74
N SER A 70 1.15 -11.15 8.67
CA SER A 70 2.55 -10.75 8.51
C SER A 70 2.71 -9.24 8.46
N GLY A 71 1.77 -8.53 7.81
CA GLY A 71 1.74 -7.08 7.78
C GLY A 71 1.50 -6.46 9.16
N ILE A 72 0.59 -7.02 9.96
CA ILE A 72 0.38 -6.60 11.36
C ILE A 72 1.65 -6.78 12.17
N LEU A 73 2.33 -7.92 12.02
CA LEU A 73 3.59 -8.21 12.71
C LEU A 73 4.68 -7.21 12.35
N MET A 74 4.85 -6.92 11.05
CA MET A 74 5.84 -5.93 10.60
C MET A 74 5.48 -4.51 11.00
N GLY A 75 4.20 -4.17 11.02
CA GLY A 75 3.69 -2.91 11.58
C GLY A 75 3.98 -2.80 13.09
N LEU A 76 3.84 -3.90 13.82
CA LEU A 76 4.19 -3.97 15.25
C LEU A 76 5.71 -3.75 15.45
N VAL A 77 6.56 -4.36 14.64
CA VAL A 77 8.01 -4.13 14.68
C VAL A 77 8.32 -2.66 14.42
N LEU A 78 7.74 -2.08 13.36
CA LEU A 78 7.96 -0.68 13.01
C LEU A 78 7.56 0.26 14.15
N VAL A 79 6.36 0.10 14.71
CA VAL A 79 5.88 0.99 15.78
C VAL A 79 6.66 0.80 17.07
N THR A 80 7.12 -0.40 17.38
CA THR A 80 7.97 -0.65 18.54
C THR A 80 9.31 0.07 18.38
N LEU A 81 9.91 0.03 17.20
CA LEU A 81 11.14 0.78 16.91
C LEU A 81 10.93 2.30 16.98
N THR A 82 9.89 2.81 16.34
CA THR A 82 9.69 4.26 16.19
C THR A 82 9.05 4.90 17.43
N VAL A 83 8.05 4.28 18.02
CA VAL A 83 7.29 4.82 19.17
C VAL A 83 7.81 4.29 20.49
N GLY A 84 8.15 3.00 20.56
CA GLY A 84 8.67 2.37 21.78
C GLY A 84 10.12 2.77 22.05
N PHE A 85 11.03 2.51 21.12
CA PHE A 85 12.46 2.83 21.26
C PHE A 85 12.82 4.23 20.76
N LYS A 86 11.87 5.00 20.24
CA LYS A 86 12.08 6.36 19.73
C LYS A 86 13.19 6.46 18.67
N CYS A 87 13.32 5.39 17.85
CA CYS A 87 14.22 5.42 16.69
C CYS A 87 13.68 6.36 15.62
N GLU A 88 14.57 6.98 14.88
CA GLU A 88 14.19 7.81 13.74
C GLU A 88 13.35 7.01 12.74
N HIS A 89 12.22 7.56 12.30
CA HIS A 89 11.25 6.87 11.46
C HIS A 89 11.82 6.40 10.12
N VAL A 90 12.70 7.22 9.52
CA VAL A 90 13.34 6.89 8.24
C VAL A 90 14.28 5.70 8.43
N LEU A 91 15.12 5.74 9.48
CA LEU A 91 16.09 4.69 9.76
C LEU A 91 15.40 3.34 10.06
N ALA A 92 14.36 3.36 10.89
CA ALA A 92 13.57 2.17 11.20
C ALA A 92 12.91 1.58 9.94
N GLY A 93 12.33 2.43 9.08
CA GLY A 93 11.70 2.00 7.84
C GLY A 93 12.68 1.40 6.83
N VAL A 94 13.83 2.04 6.63
CA VAL A 94 14.89 1.51 5.75
C VAL A 94 15.43 0.18 6.29
N GLY A 95 15.63 0.05 7.61
CA GLY A 95 16.02 -1.20 8.24
C GLY A 95 15.02 -2.33 7.96
N ILE A 96 13.72 -2.07 8.04
CA ILE A 96 12.66 -3.02 7.68
C ILE A 96 12.73 -3.41 6.20
N ASN A 97 12.99 -2.46 5.30
CA ASN A 97 13.08 -2.77 3.86
C ASN A 97 14.25 -3.70 3.56
N ILE A 98 15.42 -3.45 4.17
CA ILE A 98 16.60 -4.31 4.01
C ILE A 98 16.36 -5.69 4.63
N PHE A 99 15.79 -5.73 5.83
CA PHE A 99 15.42 -7.00 6.50
C PHE A 99 14.44 -7.81 5.66
N ALA A 100 13.39 -7.17 5.12
CA ALA A 100 12.39 -7.81 4.29
C ALA A 100 12.99 -8.42 3.02
N SER A 101 13.87 -7.68 2.33
CA SER A 101 14.56 -8.18 1.14
C SER A 101 15.45 -9.39 1.48
N GLY A 102 16.22 -9.31 2.57
CA GLY A 102 17.08 -10.43 2.99
C GLY A 102 16.32 -11.66 3.42
N ILE A 103 15.34 -11.52 4.33
CA ILE A 103 14.62 -12.67 4.91
C ILE A 103 13.75 -13.38 3.86
N THR A 104 13.14 -12.67 2.93
CA THR A 104 12.32 -13.28 1.86
C THR A 104 13.16 -14.16 0.94
N ILE A 105 14.42 -13.79 0.63
CA ILE A 105 15.32 -14.60 -0.19
C ILE A 105 15.72 -15.88 0.55
N VAL A 106 16.08 -15.76 1.84
CA VAL A 106 16.45 -16.91 2.68
C VAL A 106 15.30 -17.91 2.79
N LEU A 107 14.11 -17.43 3.13
CA LEU A 107 12.92 -18.26 3.23
C LEU A 107 12.51 -18.86 1.89
N LEU A 108 12.68 -18.13 0.78
CA LEU A 108 12.41 -18.63 -0.57
C LEU A 108 13.33 -19.82 -0.89
N GLU A 109 14.62 -19.72 -0.58
CA GLU A 109 15.58 -20.79 -0.78
C GLU A 109 15.28 -22.02 0.11
N MET A 110 14.88 -21.79 1.37
CA MET A 110 14.52 -22.88 2.29
C MET A 110 13.26 -23.65 1.84
N ILE A 111 12.25 -22.97 1.29
CA ILE A 111 10.96 -23.61 0.95
C ILE A 111 10.97 -24.19 -0.47
N TRP A 112 11.55 -23.48 -1.45
CA TRP A 112 11.51 -23.86 -2.87
C TRP A 112 12.87 -24.21 -3.47
N GLY A 113 13.97 -24.10 -2.73
CA GLY A 113 15.32 -24.40 -3.22
C GLY A 113 15.84 -23.41 -4.28
N THR A 114 15.18 -22.27 -4.45
CA THR A 114 15.52 -21.26 -5.48
C THR A 114 15.62 -19.88 -4.84
N LYS A 115 16.51 -19.03 -5.39
CA LYS A 115 16.70 -17.63 -4.88
C LYS A 115 15.93 -16.58 -5.67
N GLY A 116 15.23 -16.96 -6.73
CA GLY A 116 14.61 -16.01 -7.66
C GLY A 116 13.08 -15.98 -7.64
N LYS A 117 12.45 -17.16 -7.68
CA LYS A 117 10.99 -17.29 -7.83
C LYS A 117 10.48 -18.47 -7.00
N SER A 118 9.24 -18.37 -6.51
CA SER A 118 8.51 -19.50 -5.96
C SER A 118 7.89 -20.36 -7.06
N GLY A 119 7.37 -21.53 -6.69
CA GLY A 119 6.44 -22.27 -7.55
C GLY A 119 5.13 -21.49 -7.76
N MET A 120 4.35 -21.90 -8.76
CA MET A 120 3.00 -21.39 -8.96
C MET A 120 2.08 -21.86 -7.82
N VAL A 121 1.20 -20.95 -7.35
CA VAL A 121 0.24 -21.21 -6.28
C VAL A 121 -1.17 -20.84 -6.72
N ALA A 122 -2.17 -21.27 -5.94
CA ALA A 122 -3.55 -20.86 -6.18
C ALA A 122 -3.69 -19.34 -6.02
N GLY A 123 -4.17 -18.68 -7.07
CA GLY A 123 -4.44 -17.24 -7.07
C GLY A 123 -5.88 -16.93 -6.71
N LEU A 124 -6.16 -15.65 -6.41
CA LEU A 124 -7.51 -15.17 -6.06
C LEU A 124 -8.50 -15.22 -7.22
N GLY A 125 -8.01 -15.47 -8.44
CA GLY A 125 -8.86 -15.48 -9.63
C GLY A 125 -9.46 -14.11 -9.96
N MET A 126 -10.21 -14.04 -11.05
CA MET A 126 -10.98 -12.86 -11.43
C MET A 126 -12.46 -13.08 -11.10
N LEU A 127 -13.03 -12.20 -10.30
CA LEU A 127 -14.48 -12.19 -10.03
C LEU A 127 -15.21 -11.50 -11.18
N ARG A 128 -16.22 -12.19 -11.72
CA ARG A 128 -17.19 -11.57 -12.63
C ARG A 128 -18.40 -11.15 -11.81
N VAL A 129 -18.61 -9.85 -11.66
CA VAL A 129 -19.80 -9.33 -10.99
C VAL A 129 -20.89 -9.12 -12.04
N PRO A 130 -21.96 -9.96 -12.06
CA PRO A 130 -22.94 -9.97 -13.17
C PRO A 130 -23.73 -8.65 -13.29
N VAL A 131 -23.82 -7.87 -12.23
CA VAL A 131 -24.51 -6.56 -12.24
C VAL A 131 -23.64 -5.51 -12.95
N ILE A 132 -22.35 -5.47 -12.69
CA ILE A 132 -21.42 -4.49 -13.26
C ILE A 132 -21.07 -4.85 -14.71
N SER A 133 -20.97 -6.13 -15.02
CA SER A 133 -20.65 -6.61 -16.38
C SER A 133 -21.70 -6.28 -17.43
N LYS A 134 -22.95 -5.92 -17.02
CA LYS A 134 -24.04 -5.50 -17.93
C LYS A 134 -23.95 -4.03 -18.35
N ILE A 135 -23.14 -3.23 -17.67
CA ILE A 135 -22.98 -1.80 -17.99
C ILE A 135 -21.93 -1.66 -19.11
N PRO A 136 -22.27 -1.16 -20.29
CA PRO A 136 -21.29 -0.95 -21.36
C PRO A 136 -20.18 -0.01 -20.88
N VAL A 137 -18.92 -0.26 -21.27
CA VAL A 137 -17.70 0.44 -20.88
C VAL A 137 -17.23 0.13 -19.45
N ILE A 138 -18.07 0.26 -18.41
CA ILE A 138 -17.70 -0.01 -17.01
C ILE A 138 -17.54 -1.51 -16.79
N GLY A 139 -18.42 -2.34 -17.41
CA GLY A 139 -18.34 -3.80 -17.32
C GLY A 139 -17.05 -4.36 -17.92
N ASP A 140 -16.55 -3.76 -19.00
CA ASP A 140 -15.31 -4.18 -19.63
C ASP A 140 -14.05 -3.77 -18.83
N ILE A 141 -14.14 -2.70 -18.04
CA ILE A 141 -13.02 -2.20 -17.22
C ILE A 141 -12.99 -2.87 -15.84
N ILE A 142 -14.14 -2.97 -15.17
CA ILE A 142 -14.26 -3.39 -13.75
C ILE A 142 -14.97 -4.75 -13.61
N GLY A 143 -15.67 -5.23 -14.64
CA GLY A 143 -16.48 -6.45 -14.58
C GLY A 143 -15.69 -7.76 -14.44
N THR A 144 -14.38 -7.74 -14.77
CA THR A 144 -13.47 -8.89 -14.62
C THR A 144 -12.18 -8.42 -13.94
N ILE A 145 -12.25 -8.21 -12.63
CA ILE A 145 -11.13 -7.73 -11.81
C ILE A 145 -10.93 -8.64 -10.58
N SER A 146 -9.72 -8.65 -10.03
CA SER A 146 -9.42 -9.33 -8.78
C SER A 146 -10.34 -8.86 -7.65
N PRO A 147 -10.79 -9.78 -6.75
CA PRO A 147 -11.58 -9.44 -5.56
C PRO A 147 -10.98 -8.31 -4.72
N LEU A 148 -9.66 -8.16 -4.74
CA LEU A 148 -8.95 -7.13 -3.99
C LEU A 148 -9.29 -5.69 -4.43
N PHE A 149 -9.79 -5.47 -5.64
CA PHE A 149 -10.32 -4.17 -6.05
C PHE A 149 -11.54 -3.77 -5.19
N TYR A 150 -12.46 -4.69 -4.99
CA TYR A 150 -13.66 -4.42 -4.18
C TYR A 150 -13.31 -4.22 -2.71
N ILE A 151 -12.32 -4.99 -2.21
CA ILE A 151 -11.76 -4.80 -0.86
C ILE A 151 -11.10 -3.42 -0.75
N LEU A 152 -10.38 -2.95 -1.78
CA LEU A 152 -9.79 -1.61 -1.80
C LEU A 152 -10.86 -0.53 -1.68
N VAL A 153 -11.91 -0.60 -2.49
CA VAL A 153 -13.03 0.37 -2.44
C VAL A 153 -13.69 0.38 -1.05
N LEU A 154 -13.90 -0.81 -0.48
CA LEU A 154 -14.41 -0.95 0.89
C LEU A 154 -13.45 -0.32 1.92
N CYS A 155 -12.15 -0.55 1.81
CA CYS A 155 -11.14 0.04 2.69
C CYS A 155 -11.10 1.57 2.58
N VAL A 156 -11.20 2.14 1.38
CA VAL A 156 -11.29 3.61 1.19
C VAL A 156 -12.49 4.18 1.93
N PHE A 157 -13.67 3.53 1.78
CA PHE A 157 -14.89 3.95 2.47
C PHE A 157 -14.78 3.79 3.98
N LEU A 158 -14.28 2.65 4.47
CA LEU A 158 -14.10 2.38 5.89
C LEU A 158 -13.12 3.37 6.53
N LEU A 159 -11.99 3.68 5.88
CA LEU A 159 -11.03 4.66 6.38
C LEU A 159 -11.61 6.07 6.36
N TRP A 160 -12.36 6.43 5.32
CA TRP A 160 -13.06 7.71 5.30
C TRP A 160 -14.08 7.81 6.43
N PHE A 161 -14.91 6.78 6.63
CA PHE A 161 -15.90 6.74 7.70
C PHE A 161 -15.22 6.76 9.07
N LEU A 162 -14.20 5.93 9.28
CA LEU A 162 -13.45 5.87 10.53
C LEU A 162 -12.85 7.24 10.88
N LEU A 163 -12.14 7.89 9.95
CA LEU A 163 -11.43 9.13 10.22
C LEU A 163 -12.37 10.32 10.44
N TYR A 164 -13.49 10.39 9.71
CA TYR A 164 -14.33 11.61 9.71
C TYR A 164 -15.69 11.45 10.39
N ARG A 165 -16.11 10.22 10.70
CA ARG A 165 -17.43 9.96 11.26
C ARG A 165 -17.40 9.26 12.62
N THR A 166 -16.21 8.89 13.15
CA THR A 166 -16.10 8.21 14.43
C THR A 166 -15.28 9.00 15.44
N PRO A 167 -15.55 8.84 16.75
CA PRO A 167 -14.73 9.47 17.81
C PRO A 167 -13.28 8.98 17.80
N ALA A 168 -13.04 7.71 17.40
CA ALA A 168 -11.71 7.15 17.26
C ALA A 168 -10.90 7.87 16.16
N GLY A 169 -11.54 8.17 15.03
CA GLY A 169 -10.92 8.91 13.94
C GLY A 169 -10.55 10.35 14.34
N LEU A 170 -11.42 11.05 15.07
CA LEU A 170 -11.10 12.38 15.61
C LEU A 170 -9.87 12.33 16.51
N ARG A 171 -9.75 11.32 17.38
CA ARG A 171 -8.56 11.12 18.24
C ARG A 171 -7.31 10.91 17.40
N ILE A 172 -7.37 10.11 16.34
CA ILE A 172 -6.24 9.89 15.41
C ILE A 172 -5.82 11.21 14.76
N LEU A 173 -6.77 12.00 14.27
CA LEU A 173 -6.49 13.30 13.64
C LEU A 173 -5.84 14.29 14.61
N VAL A 174 -6.33 14.38 15.87
CA VAL A 174 -5.75 15.25 16.91
C VAL A 174 -4.33 14.80 17.25
N ILE A 175 -4.06 13.48 17.35
CA ILE A 175 -2.71 12.95 17.60
C ILE A 175 -1.75 13.35 16.49
N GLY A 176 -2.18 13.30 15.24
CA GLY A 176 -1.34 13.71 14.10
C GLY A 176 -1.03 15.19 14.06
N GLU A 177 -1.90 16.06 14.62
CA GLU A 177 -1.67 17.50 14.67
C GLU A 177 -0.93 17.92 15.95
N ASN A 178 -1.39 17.45 17.12
CA ASN A 178 -0.80 17.79 18.43
C ASN A 178 -0.98 16.63 19.43
N PRO A 179 0.00 15.71 19.51
CA PRO A 179 -0.07 14.57 20.41
C PRO A 179 -0.03 14.97 21.91
N GLU A 180 0.62 16.09 22.26
CA GLU A 180 0.64 16.58 23.64
C GLU A 180 -0.75 17.02 24.09
N MET A 181 -1.46 17.78 23.26
CA MET A 181 -2.85 18.16 23.51
C MET A 181 -3.76 16.94 23.64
N ALA A 182 -3.59 15.93 22.75
CA ALA A 182 -4.35 14.69 22.84
C ALA A 182 -4.11 13.98 24.19
N GLY A 183 -2.87 13.94 24.66
CA GLY A 183 -2.48 13.35 25.95
C GLY A 183 -3.12 14.06 27.15
N THR A 184 -3.13 15.40 27.15
CA THR A 184 -3.77 16.18 28.23
C THR A 184 -5.30 16.00 28.29
N MET A 185 -5.92 15.66 27.16
CA MET A 185 -7.35 15.31 27.07
C MET A 185 -7.66 13.86 27.46
N GLY A 186 -6.68 13.11 27.98
CA GLY A 186 -6.84 11.72 28.43
C GLY A 186 -6.81 10.67 27.31
N VAL A 187 -6.39 11.04 26.10
CA VAL A 187 -6.22 10.08 25.00
C VAL A 187 -4.90 9.35 25.16
N ASN A 188 -4.93 8.02 25.16
CA ASN A 188 -3.71 7.22 25.16
C ASN A 188 -3.06 7.26 23.75
N VAL A 189 -2.10 8.17 23.56
CA VAL A 189 -1.41 8.43 22.28
C VAL A 189 -0.67 7.20 21.81
N TYR A 190 0.10 6.56 22.67
CA TYR A 190 0.87 5.36 22.33
C TYR A 190 -0.01 4.23 21.78
N LYS A 191 -1.11 3.92 22.50
CA LYS A 191 -2.04 2.87 22.06
C LYS A 191 -2.62 3.15 20.68
N MET A 192 -3.00 4.41 20.42
CA MET A 192 -3.56 4.78 19.11
C MET A 192 -2.52 4.71 17.99
N GLN A 193 -1.28 5.14 18.25
CA GLN A 193 -0.18 5.02 17.29
C GLN A 193 0.10 3.55 16.97
N TYR A 194 0.18 2.67 17.98
CA TYR A 194 0.37 1.23 17.78
C TYR A 194 -0.73 0.64 16.89
N LEU A 195 -2.00 0.90 17.19
CA LEU A 195 -3.12 0.38 16.41
C LEU A 195 -3.10 0.89 14.96
N CYS A 196 -2.83 2.18 14.73
CA CYS A 196 -2.80 2.75 13.39
C CYS A 196 -1.64 2.21 12.55
N VAL A 197 -0.45 2.04 13.14
CA VAL A 197 0.71 1.53 12.41
C VAL A 197 0.56 0.03 12.12
N MET A 198 0.00 -0.75 13.05
CA MET A 198 -0.32 -2.17 12.80
C MET A 198 -1.36 -2.32 11.67
N ALA A 199 -2.42 -1.51 11.68
CA ALA A 199 -3.41 -1.48 10.61
C ALA A 199 -2.81 -0.99 9.27
N SER A 200 -1.89 -0.03 9.31
CA SER A 200 -1.09 0.39 8.15
C SER A 200 -0.27 -0.78 7.60
N GLY A 201 0.43 -1.53 8.45
CA GLY A 201 1.18 -2.72 8.04
C GLY A 201 0.30 -3.77 7.36
N MET A 202 -0.90 -4.03 7.91
CA MET A 202 -1.88 -4.93 7.32
C MET A 202 -2.29 -4.48 5.90
N LEU A 203 -2.63 -3.21 5.72
CA LEU A 203 -3.04 -2.68 4.41
C LEU A 203 -1.90 -2.75 3.39
N ALA A 204 -0.68 -2.39 3.79
CA ALA A 204 0.49 -2.48 2.92
C ALA A 204 0.77 -3.93 2.47
N ALA A 205 0.68 -4.88 3.40
CA ALA A 205 0.88 -6.30 3.10
C ALA A 205 -0.22 -6.85 2.17
N ILE A 206 -1.47 -6.43 2.30
CA ILE A 206 -2.56 -6.78 1.37
C ILE A 206 -2.25 -6.22 -0.02
N GLY A 207 -1.70 -4.99 -0.11
CA GLY A 207 -1.22 -4.43 -1.38
C GLY A 207 -0.11 -5.27 -2.01
N GLY A 208 0.81 -5.78 -1.18
CA GLY A 208 1.84 -6.74 -1.61
C GLY A 208 1.26 -8.08 -2.06
N ALA A 209 0.29 -8.63 -1.33
CA ALA A 209 -0.40 -9.88 -1.68
C ALA A 209 -1.10 -9.79 -3.05
N TYR A 210 -1.61 -8.61 -3.42
CA TYR A 210 -2.15 -8.41 -4.77
C TYR A 210 -1.12 -8.69 -5.85
N LEU A 211 0.13 -8.24 -5.69
CA LEU A 211 1.18 -8.45 -6.69
C LEU A 211 1.47 -9.95 -6.89
N SER A 212 1.45 -10.74 -5.81
CA SER A 212 1.75 -12.17 -5.87
C SER A 212 0.54 -13.02 -6.22
N ILE A 213 -0.43 -13.19 -5.31
CA ILE A 213 -1.59 -14.08 -5.50
C ILE A 213 -2.75 -13.44 -6.27
N GLY A 214 -2.75 -12.11 -6.45
CA GLY A 214 -3.78 -11.38 -7.19
C GLY A 214 -3.47 -11.18 -8.67
N ASP A 215 -2.19 -11.20 -9.09
CA ASP A 215 -1.75 -10.88 -10.45
C ASP A 215 -0.99 -12.04 -11.10
N ILE A 216 0.18 -12.44 -10.56
CA ILE A 216 1.09 -13.41 -11.22
C ILE A 216 1.05 -14.83 -10.65
N ASN A 217 0.37 -15.07 -9.54
CA ASN A 217 0.22 -16.36 -8.86
C ASN A 217 1.56 -17.01 -8.44
N MET A 218 2.57 -16.20 -8.20
CA MET A 218 3.88 -16.61 -7.70
C MET A 218 4.56 -15.46 -6.97
N PHE A 219 5.57 -15.74 -6.16
CA PHE A 219 6.49 -14.75 -5.63
C PHE A 219 7.72 -14.64 -6.53
N SER A 220 8.17 -13.42 -6.76
CA SER A 220 9.46 -13.13 -7.41
C SER A 220 10.27 -12.20 -6.52
N LYS A 221 11.58 -12.42 -6.47
CA LYS A 221 12.50 -11.54 -5.74
C LYS A 221 12.27 -10.09 -6.14
N ASP A 222 12.21 -9.21 -5.15
CA ASP A 222 12.04 -7.76 -5.29
C ASP A 222 10.84 -7.33 -6.16
N MET A 223 9.75 -8.12 -6.17
CA MET A 223 8.58 -7.88 -7.03
C MET A 223 7.84 -6.57 -6.76
N VAL A 224 8.06 -5.96 -5.61
CA VAL A 224 7.44 -4.67 -5.25
C VAL A 224 8.05 -3.52 -6.07
N SER A 225 9.37 -3.59 -6.35
CA SER A 225 10.08 -2.69 -7.29
C SER A 225 9.81 -1.20 -7.08
N GLY A 226 9.90 -0.73 -5.84
CA GLY A 226 9.77 0.69 -5.49
C GLY A 226 8.33 1.22 -5.34
N ARG A 227 7.30 0.37 -5.50
CA ARG A 227 5.88 0.78 -5.39
C ARG A 227 5.53 1.32 -4.00
N GLY A 228 6.19 0.86 -2.95
CA GLY A 228 6.02 1.39 -1.58
C GLY A 228 6.47 2.85 -1.46
N TYR A 229 7.58 3.22 -2.09
CA TYR A 229 8.04 4.62 -2.12
C TYR A 229 7.15 5.51 -2.98
N ILE A 230 6.65 5.00 -4.09
CA ILE A 230 5.68 5.71 -4.93
C ILE A 230 4.39 5.95 -4.15
N ALA A 231 3.96 4.98 -3.34
CA ALA A 231 2.78 5.11 -2.49
C ALA A 231 2.89 6.30 -1.51
N LEU A 232 4.07 6.57 -0.95
CA LEU A 232 4.29 7.77 -0.11
C LEU A 232 4.07 9.07 -0.89
N SER A 233 4.50 9.13 -2.15
CA SER A 233 4.22 10.29 -3.01
C SER A 233 2.72 10.48 -3.25
N MET A 234 1.96 9.37 -3.34
CA MET A 234 0.49 9.42 -3.49
C MET A 234 -0.21 9.90 -2.21
N VAL A 235 0.36 9.66 -1.03
CA VAL A 235 -0.15 10.23 0.24
C VAL A 235 -0.09 11.76 0.20
N ILE A 236 1.06 12.30 -0.21
CA ILE A 236 1.28 13.75 -0.33
C ILE A 236 0.33 14.34 -1.39
N LEU A 237 0.21 13.70 -2.54
CA LEU A 237 -0.68 14.10 -3.62
C LEU A 237 -2.15 14.13 -3.16
N GLY A 238 -2.56 13.12 -2.41
CA GLY A 238 -3.92 12.98 -1.89
C GLY A 238 -4.20 13.83 -0.65
N ASN A 239 -3.23 14.64 -0.19
CA ASN A 239 -3.37 15.51 0.99
C ASN A 239 -3.91 14.76 2.21
N TRP A 240 -3.40 13.55 2.45
CA TRP A 240 -3.79 12.66 3.56
C TRP A 240 -5.30 12.40 3.67
N LYS A 241 -6.05 12.50 2.57
CA LYS A 241 -7.48 12.18 2.49
C LYS A 241 -7.69 10.85 1.78
N PRO A 242 -8.40 9.86 2.35
CA PRO A 242 -8.50 8.50 1.80
C PRO A 242 -8.89 8.43 0.32
N LEU A 243 -9.94 9.17 -0.06
CA LEU A 243 -10.43 9.20 -1.44
C LEU A 243 -9.38 9.76 -2.41
N TRP A 244 -8.76 10.89 -2.06
CA TRP A 244 -7.77 11.54 -2.92
C TRP A 244 -6.47 10.76 -3.02
N VAL A 245 -6.08 10.07 -1.94
CA VAL A 245 -4.93 9.15 -1.93
C VAL A 245 -5.16 7.97 -2.87
N ALA A 246 -6.35 7.37 -2.86
CA ALA A 246 -6.71 6.30 -3.79
C ALA A 246 -6.76 6.79 -5.24
N LEU A 247 -7.29 8.00 -5.48
CA LEU A 247 -7.28 8.64 -6.80
C LEU A 247 -5.85 8.93 -7.29
N GLY A 248 -4.93 9.31 -6.39
CA GLY A 248 -3.50 9.43 -6.70
C GLY A 248 -2.93 8.12 -7.25
N GLY A 249 -3.29 6.98 -6.64
CA GLY A 249 -2.93 5.65 -7.14
C GLY A 249 -3.43 5.39 -8.56
N LEU A 250 -4.64 5.87 -8.92
CA LEU A 250 -5.16 5.79 -10.28
C LEU A 250 -4.36 6.65 -11.26
N VAL A 251 -3.94 7.84 -10.87
CA VAL A 251 -3.10 8.71 -11.72
C VAL A 251 -1.78 8.02 -12.04
N TYR A 252 -1.12 7.43 -11.03
CA TYR A 252 0.09 6.66 -11.27
C TYR A 252 -0.18 5.41 -12.12
N GLY A 253 -1.26 4.68 -11.85
CA GLY A 253 -1.68 3.51 -12.62
C GLY A 253 -1.91 3.84 -14.09
N PHE A 254 -2.45 5.03 -14.40
CA PHE A 254 -2.60 5.51 -15.76
C PHE A 254 -1.24 5.71 -16.45
N ALA A 255 -0.31 6.39 -15.76
CA ALA A 255 1.02 6.63 -16.31
C ALA A 255 1.77 5.32 -16.58
N GLN A 256 1.68 4.36 -15.67
CA GLN A 256 2.33 3.06 -15.84
C GLN A 256 1.66 2.19 -16.90
N SER A 257 0.33 2.22 -17.02
CA SER A 257 -0.39 1.54 -18.10
C SER A 257 -0.04 2.13 -19.48
N LEU A 258 0.15 3.45 -19.55
CA LEU A 258 0.64 4.12 -20.74
C LEU A 258 2.08 3.72 -21.08
N GLN A 259 2.94 3.64 -20.06
CA GLN A 259 4.32 3.15 -20.21
C GLN A 259 4.37 1.75 -20.83
N PHE A 260 3.58 0.80 -20.35
CA PHE A 260 3.57 -0.56 -20.89
C PHE A 260 3.17 -0.60 -22.37
N ARG A 261 2.30 0.30 -22.81
CA ARG A 261 1.92 0.40 -24.23
C ARG A 261 2.99 1.01 -25.10
N LEU A 262 3.75 1.96 -24.58
CA LEU A 262 4.80 2.63 -25.32
C LEU A 262 6.09 1.78 -25.45
N GLN A 263 6.22 0.69 -24.70
CA GLN A 263 7.36 -0.23 -24.79
C GLN A 263 7.51 -0.94 -26.15
N GLY A 264 6.51 -0.88 -27.02
CA GLY A 264 6.58 -1.43 -28.39
C GLY A 264 6.90 -0.41 -29.48
N VAL A 265 7.13 0.85 -29.13
CA VAL A 265 7.43 1.93 -30.07
C VAL A 265 8.95 2.12 -30.17
N ASN A 266 9.47 2.63 -31.30
CA ASN A 266 10.90 2.92 -31.52
C ASN A 266 11.47 4.02 -30.61
N ILE A 267 11.22 3.91 -29.28
CA ILE A 267 11.74 4.79 -28.24
C ILE A 267 12.59 3.94 -27.29
N PRO A 268 13.76 4.41 -26.85
CA PRO A 268 14.59 3.68 -25.89
C PRO A 268 13.77 3.30 -24.65
N PRO A 269 13.78 2.01 -24.22
CA PRO A 269 12.96 1.54 -23.08
C PRO A 269 13.17 2.34 -21.81
N GLN A 270 14.38 2.86 -21.59
CA GLN A 270 14.75 3.68 -20.44
C GLN A 270 13.95 4.99 -20.38
N MET A 271 13.75 5.66 -21.52
CA MET A 271 12.96 6.90 -21.60
C MET A 271 11.48 6.63 -21.29
N VAL A 272 10.95 5.52 -21.78
CA VAL A 272 9.58 5.12 -21.52
C VAL A 272 9.37 4.78 -20.04
N GLN A 273 10.37 4.19 -19.38
CA GLN A 273 10.33 3.89 -17.94
C GLN A 273 10.34 5.13 -17.05
N MET A 274 10.84 6.26 -17.52
CA MET A 274 10.82 7.53 -16.77
C MET A 274 9.42 8.17 -16.72
N LEU A 275 8.52 7.81 -17.63
CA LEU A 275 7.22 8.47 -17.81
C LEU A 275 6.35 8.51 -16.54
N PRO A 276 6.14 7.43 -15.75
CA PRO A 276 5.37 7.49 -14.52
C PRO A 276 5.98 8.42 -13.47
N TYR A 277 7.30 8.45 -13.37
CA TYR A 277 8.01 9.30 -12.41
C TYR A 277 7.92 10.77 -12.78
N ILE A 278 8.11 11.10 -14.08
CA ILE A 278 7.97 12.47 -14.58
C ILE A 278 6.54 12.96 -14.36
N LEU A 279 5.54 12.14 -14.71
CA LEU A 279 4.13 12.51 -14.53
C LEU A 279 3.81 12.73 -13.04
N THR A 280 4.31 11.89 -12.16
CA THR A 280 4.15 12.05 -10.71
C THR A 280 4.77 13.36 -10.21
N LEU A 281 5.99 13.69 -10.65
CA LEU A 281 6.65 14.96 -10.30
C LEU A 281 5.86 16.17 -10.80
N VAL A 282 5.39 16.12 -12.04
CA VAL A 282 4.56 17.20 -12.62
C VAL A 282 3.28 17.40 -11.81
N VAL A 283 2.57 16.32 -11.48
CA VAL A 283 1.34 16.41 -10.70
C VAL A 283 1.62 16.93 -9.28
N LEU A 284 2.74 16.51 -8.64
CA LEU A 284 3.16 17.02 -7.33
C LEU A 284 3.46 18.53 -7.36
N LEU A 285 4.09 19.04 -8.41
CA LEU A 285 4.35 20.47 -8.56
C LEU A 285 3.05 21.30 -8.55
N PHE A 286 2.00 20.81 -9.22
CA PHE A 286 0.70 21.48 -9.23
C PHE A 286 -0.08 21.28 -7.92
N ALA A 287 0.07 20.14 -7.25
CA ALA A 287 -0.62 19.83 -5.99
C ALA A 287 -0.07 20.58 -4.77
N ARG A 288 1.21 21.02 -4.81
CA ARG A 288 1.94 21.60 -3.68
C ARG A 288 1.29 22.83 -3.04
N LYS A 289 0.47 23.58 -3.75
CA LYS A 289 -0.13 24.84 -3.26
C LYS A 289 -1.14 24.66 -2.10
N LYS A 290 -1.58 23.43 -1.77
CA LYS A 290 -2.61 23.16 -0.73
C LYS A 290 -2.31 21.93 0.16
N SER A 291 -1.12 21.34 0.07
CA SER A 291 -0.78 20.13 0.83
C SER A 291 -0.19 20.50 2.18
N SER A 292 -0.82 20.08 3.26
CA SER A 292 -0.34 20.25 4.63
C SER A 292 -0.26 18.88 5.31
N ALA A 293 0.97 18.43 5.56
CA ALA A 293 1.20 17.22 6.35
C ALA A 293 0.71 17.44 7.79
N PRO A 294 0.29 16.36 8.50
CA PRO A 294 0.02 16.46 9.94
C PRO A 294 1.23 17.01 10.69
N ALA A 295 1.03 17.99 11.54
CA ALA A 295 2.11 18.79 12.13
C ALA A 295 3.06 18.00 13.05
N ALA A 296 2.58 16.88 13.62
CA ALA A 296 3.37 15.97 14.45
C ALA A 296 3.94 14.77 13.67
N SER A 297 3.74 14.70 12.35
CA SER A 297 4.24 13.59 11.54
C SER A 297 5.77 13.50 11.63
N GLY A 298 6.29 12.33 12.01
CA GLY A 298 7.72 12.09 12.19
C GLY A 298 8.32 12.62 13.49
N LYS A 299 7.54 13.20 14.38
CA LYS A 299 8.00 13.69 15.68
C LYS A 299 7.70 12.66 16.77
N HIS A 300 8.65 12.48 17.70
CA HIS A 300 8.43 11.63 18.86
C HIS A 300 7.55 12.34 19.90
N TYR A 301 6.61 11.60 20.45
CA TYR A 301 5.82 12.03 21.59
C TYR A 301 6.50 11.59 22.88
N TYR A 302 6.58 12.50 23.85
CA TYR A 302 7.04 12.26 25.21
C TYR A 302 5.91 12.55 26.17
N GLN A 303 5.51 11.58 26.98
CA GLN A 303 4.50 11.81 28.00
C GLN A 303 5.15 12.62 29.13
N LYS A 304 4.56 13.76 29.51
CA LYS A 304 5.07 14.55 30.63
C LYS A 304 5.03 13.70 31.90
N GLY A 305 6.20 13.30 32.39
CA GLY A 305 6.39 12.44 33.57
C GLY A 305 7.33 11.27 33.36
N GLU A 306 7.85 11.06 32.16
CA GLU A 306 8.98 10.16 31.86
C GLU A 306 10.30 10.90 31.78
#